data_2510d504eab64d866321490b1abbd220
#
_entry.id   2510d504eab64d866321490b1abbd220
#
_cell.length_a   1.000
_cell.length_b   1.000
_cell.length_c   1.000
_cell.angle_alpha   90.00
_cell.angle_beta   90.00
_cell.angle_gamma   90.00
#
_symmetry.space_group_name_H-M   'P 1'
#
loop_
_entity.id
_entity.type
_entity.pdbx_description
1 polymer ?
#
loop_
_entity_poly.entity_id
_entity_poly.type
_entity_poly.pdbx_seq_one_letter_code
_entity_poly.pdbx_strand_id
1 'polypeptide(L)'
;KLGTIIRPFEYSPFRFGLAIHTPIWYTLTDRYTAAMTSNIALDGKNPVSYSENLSDYFYPDMNYVWDYSMVIPWRFNISAGTIVGGIMALDAEYEYEKYSSAKLKDREGYELNATSSISETLKGVHTFRAGMETKLTDAFSLRVGYNYQSSPIVEDAFRNIEATDNTRTVASYMNPKSRQAVTFGLGYRGRLFYADVAYKYDFYKSDFYMFDDVALQATKVTNERHQLLLTLGVHF
;
A
#
# COMPACT_ATOMS: atom_id res chain seq x y z
N LYS A 1 13.78 -10.61 7.54
CA LYS A 1 12.83 -10.67 8.66
C LYS A 1 13.41 -11.48 9.81
N LEU A 2 13.30 -10.98 11.02
CA LEU A 2 13.64 -11.68 12.25
C LEU A 2 12.44 -11.54 13.19
N GLY A 3 12.04 -12.64 13.84
CA GLY A 3 10.93 -12.61 14.78
C GLY A 3 11.10 -13.66 15.88
N THR A 4 10.46 -13.40 17.01
CA THR A 4 10.41 -14.32 18.15
C THR A 4 9.00 -14.36 18.73
N ILE A 5 8.63 -15.53 19.23
CA ILE A 5 7.41 -15.73 20.00
C ILE A 5 7.83 -16.15 21.41
N ILE A 6 7.35 -15.41 22.39
CA ILE A 6 7.66 -15.61 23.81
C ILE A 6 6.39 -16.14 24.50
N ARG A 7 6.54 -17.24 25.21
CA ARG A 7 5.56 -17.75 26.14
C ARG A 7 6.08 -17.45 27.56
N PRO A 8 5.52 -16.44 28.28
CA PRO A 8 6.11 -15.96 29.52
C PRO A 8 6.06 -17.00 30.64
N PHE A 9 5.10 -17.91 30.62
CA PHE A 9 4.95 -18.96 31.61
C PHE A 9 4.61 -20.30 30.94
N GLU A 10 5.13 -21.41 31.48
CA GLU A 10 4.99 -22.74 30.90
C GLU A 10 3.54 -23.17 30.64
N TYR A 11 2.63 -22.85 31.56
CA TYR A 11 1.21 -23.19 31.48
C TYR A 11 0.33 -22.03 31.01
N SER A 12 0.92 -20.88 30.66
CA SER A 12 0.14 -19.71 30.20
C SER A 12 -0.37 -19.92 28.78
N PRO A 13 -1.65 -19.60 28.50
CA PRO A 13 -2.17 -19.55 27.16
C PRO A 13 -1.66 -18.32 26.38
N PHE A 14 -1.06 -17.33 27.08
CA PHE A 14 -0.56 -16.10 26.46
C PHE A 14 0.71 -16.33 25.67
N ARG A 15 0.78 -15.66 24.53
CA ARG A 15 1.96 -15.60 23.66
C ARG A 15 2.17 -14.15 23.24
N PHE A 16 3.42 -13.71 23.22
CA PHE A 16 3.82 -12.41 22.73
C PHE A 16 4.76 -12.59 21.55
N GLY A 17 4.51 -11.87 20.49
CA GLY A 17 5.34 -11.87 19.29
C GLY A 17 6.02 -10.52 19.12
N LEU A 18 7.28 -10.57 18.71
CA LEU A 18 8.05 -9.41 18.25
C LEU A 18 8.64 -9.76 16.89
N ALA A 19 8.52 -8.87 15.93
CA ALA A 19 9.16 -9.04 14.64
C ALA A 19 9.72 -7.73 14.10
N ILE A 20 10.86 -7.83 13.44
CA ILE A 20 11.54 -6.75 12.75
C ILE A 20 11.74 -7.16 11.32
N HIS A 21 11.33 -6.31 10.39
CA HIS A 21 11.61 -6.46 8.97
C HIS A 21 12.65 -5.43 8.58
N THR A 22 13.72 -5.90 7.97
CA THR A 22 14.76 -5.04 7.42
C THR A 22 14.22 -4.21 6.26
N PRO A 23 14.88 -3.11 5.91
CA PRO A 23 14.62 -2.40 4.67
C PRO A 23 14.63 -3.34 3.46
N ILE A 24 13.87 -2.97 2.44
CA ILE A 24 13.89 -3.64 1.15
C ILE A 24 14.49 -2.67 0.14
N TRP A 25 15.44 -3.16 -0.63
CA TRP A 25 16.09 -2.41 -1.70
C TRP A 25 15.52 -2.87 -3.03
N TYR A 26 15.05 -1.92 -3.83
CA TYR A 26 14.60 -2.15 -5.19
C TYR A 26 15.54 -1.43 -6.15
N THR A 27 15.88 -2.09 -7.23
CA THR A 27 16.46 -1.45 -8.41
C THR A 27 15.34 -1.31 -9.43
N LEU A 28 15.08 -0.09 -9.87
CA LEU A 28 13.99 0.28 -10.75
C LEU A 28 14.57 0.88 -12.03
N THR A 29 13.93 0.58 -13.14
CA THR A 29 14.29 1.13 -14.44
C THR A 29 13.04 1.70 -15.07
N ASP A 30 13.00 3.01 -15.25
CA ASP A 30 11.96 3.70 -15.99
C ASP A 30 12.35 3.85 -17.45
N ARG A 31 11.42 3.48 -18.31
CA ARG A 31 11.54 3.70 -19.76
C ARG A 31 10.36 4.54 -20.20
N TYR A 32 10.63 5.62 -20.89
CA TYR A 32 9.58 6.51 -21.36
C TYR A 32 9.84 7.01 -22.77
N THR A 33 8.77 7.34 -23.45
CA THR A 33 8.79 8.04 -24.72
C THR A 33 7.77 9.18 -24.65
N ALA A 34 8.05 10.28 -25.31
CA ALA A 34 7.13 11.40 -25.44
C ALA A 34 7.04 11.81 -26.91
N ALA A 35 5.82 11.95 -27.39
CA ALA A 35 5.57 12.43 -28.77
C ALA A 35 4.47 13.50 -28.73
N MET A 36 4.59 14.46 -29.61
CA MET A 36 3.56 15.48 -29.82
C MET A 36 3.11 15.45 -31.28
N THR A 37 1.80 15.42 -31.48
CA THR A 37 1.21 15.57 -32.81
C THR A 37 0.18 16.71 -32.74
N SER A 38 0.29 17.66 -33.63
CA SER A 38 -0.69 18.75 -33.77
C SER A 38 -1.20 18.82 -35.19
N ASN A 39 -2.48 19.16 -35.34
CA ASN A 39 -3.10 19.43 -36.62
C ASN A 39 -3.93 20.72 -36.48
N ILE A 40 -3.39 21.80 -37.00
CA ILE A 40 -3.95 23.14 -36.80
C ILE A 40 -4.39 23.72 -38.15
N ALA A 41 -5.67 24.06 -38.25
CA ALA A 41 -6.21 24.85 -39.35
C ALA A 41 -6.44 26.30 -38.88
N LEU A 42 -5.77 27.25 -39.50
CA LEU A 42 -5.90 28.66 -39.22
C LEU A 42 -6.69 29.33 -40.34
N ASP A 43 -7.81 29.97 -40.01
CA ASP A 43 -8.56 30.92 -40.87
C ASP A 43 -8.78 30.45 -42.33
N GLY A 44 -9.35 29.25 -42.51
CA GLY A 44 -9.69 28.74 -43.83
C GLY A 44 -8.51 28.28 -44.70
N LYS A 45 -7.30 28.19 -44.13
CA LYS A 45 -6.16 27.58 -44.75
C LYS A 45 -6.14 26.06 -44.58
N ASN A 46 -5.40 25.36 -45.43
CA ASN A 46 -5.20 23.94 -45.28
C ASN A 46 -4.60 23.61 -43.90
N PRO A 47 -5.06 22.56 -43.23
CA PRO A 47 -4.51 22.11 -41.95
C PRO A 47 -3.01 21.84 -42.09
N VAL A 48 -2.22 22.34 -41.13
CA VAL A 48 -0.80 22.01 -41.02
C VAL A 48 -0.67 20.94 -39.95
N SER A 49 -0.21 19.77 -40.31
CA SER A 49 0.10 18.68 -39.41
C SER A 49 1.58 18.72 -39.02
N TYR A 50 1.83 18.64 -37.72
CA TYR A 50 3.18 18.54 -37.17
C TYR A 50 3.22 17.32 -36.23
N SER A 51 4.25 16.50 -36.36
CA SER A 51 4.49 15.37 -35.49
C SER A 51 5.95 15.26 -35.16
N GLU A 52 6.27 15.20 -33.87
CA GLU A 52 7.63 15.08 -33.39
C GLU A 52 7.76 14.18 -32.20
N ASN A 53 8.85 13.43 -32.15
CA ASN A 53 9.25 12.65 -30.99
C ASN A 53 10.04 13.56 -30.03
N LEU A 54 9.38 14.05 -28.98
CA LEU A 54 9.99 14.94 -28.01
C LEU A 54 11.11 14.26 -27.22
N SER A 55 11.10 12.93 -27.14
CA SER A 55 12.14 12.18 -26.46
C SER A 55 13.50 12.39 -27.14
N ASP A 56 13.57 12.41 -28.46
CA ASP A 56 14.81 12.61 -29.22
C ASP A 56 15.39 14.01 -29.02
N TYR A 57 14.52 14.95 -28.65
CA TYR A 57 14.92 16.36 -28.48
C TYR A 57 15.49 16.65 -27.08
N PHE A 58 14.91 16.09 -26.05
CA PHE A 58 15.31 16.37 -24.67
C PHE A 58 16.46 15.49 -24.18
N TYR A 59 16.62 14.29 -24.75
CA TYR A 59 17.62 13.31 -24.30
C TYR A 59 18.24 12.54 -25.48
N PRO A 60 18.90 13.22 -26.41
CA PRO A 60 19.40 12.60 -27.64
C PRO A 60 20.43 11.48 -27.41
N ASP A 61 21.13 11.49 -26.26
CA ASP A 61 22.15 10.51 -25.89
C ASP A 61 21.70 9.48 -24.85
N MET A 62 20.50 9.64 -24.29
CA MET A 62 19.94 8.73 -23.31
C MET A 62 18.85 7.87 -23.96
N ASN A 63 19.00 6.58 -23.95
CA ASN A 63 18.02 5.60 -24.45
C ASN A 63 16.68 5.64 -23.69
N TYR A 64 16.24 6.82 -23.22
CA TYR A 64 15.01 7.04 -22.44
C TYR A 64 14.85 6.03 -21.28
N VAL A 65 15.97 5.64 -20.71
CA VAL A 65 16.07 4.66 -19.63
C VAL A 65 16.73 5.33 -18.45
N TRP A 66 16.04 5.36 -17.35
CA TRP A 66 16.55 5.89 -16.09
C TRP A 66 16.54 4.82 -15.02
N ASP A 67 17.72 4.49 -14.52
CA ASP A 67 17.92 3.54 -13.44
C ASP A 67 18.02 4.28 -12.11
N TYR A 68 17.27 3.82 -11.14
CA TYR A 68 17.33 4.34 -9.78
C TYR A 68 17.04 3.23 -8.77
N SER A 69 17.32 3.48 -7.51
CA SER A 69 17.01 2.55 -6.42
C SER A 69 16.06 3.18 -5.42
N MET A 70 15.19 2.34 -4.86
CA MET A 70 14.29 2.71 -3.79
C MET A 70 14.57 1.85 -2.56
N VAL A 71 14.69 2.50 -1.40
CA VAL A 71 14.86 1.85 -0.10
C VAL A 71 13.60 2.05 0.71
N ILE A 72 12.90 0.96 1.00
CA ILE A 72 11.73 0.95 1.90
C ILE A 72 12.21 0.83 3.35
N PRO A 73 11.60 1.54 4.30
CA PRO A 73 12.06 1.58 5.69
C PRO A 73 11.88 0.26 6.45
N TRP A 74 12.41 0.24 7.65
CA TRP A 74 12.18 -0.80 8.63
C TRP A 74 10.71 -0.87 9.04
N ARG A 75 10.25 -2.11 9.34
CA ARG A 75 8.94 -2.38 9.89
C ARG A 75 9.07 -3.15 11.19
N PHE A 76 8.31 -2.72 12.19
CA PHE A 76 8.30 -3.29 13.53
C PHE A 76 6.91 -3.81 13.86
N ASN A 77 6.82 -5.04 14.36
CA ASN A 77 5.56 -5.66 14.76
C ASN A 77 5.65 -6.12 16.21
N ILE A 78 4.59 -5.86 16.95
CA ILE A 78 4.35 -6.40 18.29
C ILE A 78 2.99 -7.09 18.26
N SER A 79 2.90 -8.30 18.78
CA SER A 79 1.65 -9.03 18.82
C SER A 79 1.44 -9.74 20.16
N ALA A 80 0.19 -9.95 20.50
CA ALA A 80 -0.22 -10.74 21.66
C ALA A 80 -1.36 -11.65 21.27
N GLY A 81 -1.33 -12.89 21.75
CA GLY A 81 -2.40 -13.86 21.50
C GLY A 81 -2.64 -14.73 22.71
N THR A 82 -3.88 -15.23 22.85
CA THR A 82 -4.27 -16.13 23.93
C THR A 82 -5.37 -17.09 23.50
N ILE A 83 -5.50 -18.19 24.23
CA ILE A 83 -6.60 -19.14 24.09
C ILE A 83 -7.42 -19.10 25.38
N VAL A 84 -8.72 -18.84 25.23
CA VAL A 84 -9.69 -18.76 26.33
C VAL A 84 -10.58 -20.00 26.31
N GLY A 85 -10.65 -20.68 27.45
CA GLY A 85 -11.50 -21.86 27.62
C GLY A 85 -11.19 -23.03 26.67
N GLY A 86 -10.06 -23.03 25.99
CA GLY A 86 -9.71 -24.07 25.01
C GLY A 86 -10.49 -24.01 23.68
N ILE A 87 -11.45 -23.10 23.58
CA ILE A 87 -12.35 -22.99 22.41
C ILE A 87 -12.21 -21.69 21.61
N MET A 88 -11.71 -20.64 22.25
CA MET A 88 -11.61 -19.31 21.61
C MET A 88 -10.17 -18.83 21.60
N ALA A 89 -9.64 -18.53 20.42
CA ALA A 89 -8.37 -17.87 20.23
C ALA A 89 -8.60 -16.38 19.97
N LEU A 90 -7.83 -15.53 20.64
CA LEU A 90 -7.81 -14.09 20.48
C LEU A 90 -6.40 -13.66 20.11
N ASP A 91 -6.29 -12.71 19.20
CA ASP A 91 -5.02 -12.09 18.84
C ASP A 91 -5.18 -10.59 18.60
N ALA A 92 -4.09 -9.87 18.85
CA ALA A 92 -3.94 -8.47 18.51
C ALA A 92 -2.51 -8.20 18.04
N GLU A 93 -2.37 -7.37 17.03
CA GLU A 93 -1.09 -6.98 16.46
C GLU A 93 -1.05 -5.47 16.23
N TYR A 94 0.10 -4.88 16.53
CA TYR A 94 0.46 -3.53 16.17
C TYR A 94 1.69 -3.56 15.28
N GLU A 95 1.64 -2.83 14.16
CA GLU A 95 2.72 -2.68 13.20
C GLU A 95 3.01 -1.18 13.00
N TYR A 96 4.29 -0.84 12.93
CA TYR A 96 4.75 0.50 12.62
C TYR A 96 5.77 0.48 11.50
N GLU A 97 5.56 1.36 10.50
CA GLU A 97 6.47 1.56 9.38
C GLU A 97 6.61 3.06 9.08
N LYS A 98 7.83 3.60 9.12
CA LYS A 98 8.09 5.03 8.92
C LYS A 98 8.29 5.35 7.44
N TYR A 99 7.23 5.46 6.65
CA TYR A 99 7.31 5.73 5.21
C TYR A 99 8.07 7.02 4.86
N SER A 100 8.02 8.04 5.71
CA SER A 100 8.80 9.27 5.53
C SER A 100 10.31 9.07 5.52
N SER A 101 10.81 7.89 5.87
CA SER A 101 12.25 7.56 5.79
C SER A 101 12.61 6.70 4.57
N ALA A 102 11.68 6.47 3.64
CA ALA A 102 11.99 5.87 2.36
C ALA A 102 12.91 6.81 1.54
N LYS A 103 13.80 6.22 0.75
CA LYS A 103 14.80 6.96 -0.03
C LYS A 103 14.80 6.52 -1.46
N LEU A 104 14.93 7.49 -2.35
CA LEU A 104 15.22 7.28 -3.77
C LEU A 104 16.65 7.74 -4.03
N LYS A 105 17.42 6.93 -4.74
CA LYS A 105 18.80 7.20 -5.07
C LYS A 105 19.04 6.93 -6.55
N ASP A 106 19.91 7.72 -7.14
CA ASP A 106 20.40 7.50 -8.50
C ASP A 106 21.29 6.24 -8.57
N ARG A 107 21.82 5.99 -9.78
CA ARG A 107 22.70 4.85 -10.06
C ARG A 107 24.02 4.94 -9.29
N GLU A 108 24.50 6.14 -9.02
CA GLU A 108 25.74 6.45 -8.30
C GLU A 108 25.55 6.37 -6.78
N GLY A 109 24.28 6.28 -6.29
CA GLY A 109 23.93 6.18 -4.88
C GLY A 109 23.62 7.51 -4.18
N TYR A 110 23.59 8.63 -4.93
CA TYR A 110 23.16 9.94 -4.40
C TYR A 110 21.65 9.99 -4.23
N GLU A 111 21.19 10.70 -3.19
CA GLU A 111 19.76 10.86 -2.95
C GLU A 111 19.15 11.79 -4.00
N LEU A 112 18.04 11.35 -4.61
CA LEU A 112 17.26 12.15 -5.53
C LEU A 112 16.43 13.22 -4.80
N ASN A 113 16.12 14.32 -5.47
CA ASN A 113 15.28 15.40 -4.92
C ASN A 113 13.90 14.87 -4.45
N ALA A 114 13.37 13.86 -5.12
CA ALA A 114 12.14 13.18 -4.70
C ALA A 114 12.20 12.59 -3.28
N THR A 115 13.39 12.33 -2.71
CA THR A 115 13.54 11.88 -1.32
C THR A 115 13.09 12.94 -0.33
N SER A 116 13.38 14.23 -0.57
CA SER A 116 12.88 15.32 0.28
C SER A 116 11.36 15.41 0.25
N SER A 117 10.75 15.33 -0.94
CA SER A 117 9.29 15.28 -1.09
C SER A 117 8.65 14.11 -0.33
N ILE A 118 9.30 12.92 -0.34
CA ILE A 118 8.86 11.78 0.46
C ILE A 118 8.86 12.12 1.95
N SER A 119 9.92 12.73 2.46
CA SER A 119 10.04 13.06 3.89
C SER A 119 9.04 14.13 4.35
N GLU A 120 8.63 15.03 3.47
CA GLU A 120 7.68 16.11 3.73
C GLU A 120 6.23 15.66 3.62
N THR A 121 5.94 14.78 2.67
CA THR A 121 4.55 14.38 2.36
C THR A 121 4.13 13.09 3.03
N LEU A 122 5.06 12.18 3.33
CA LEU A 122 4.75 10.92 3.99
C LEU A 122 5.03 10.98 5.49
N LYS A 123 4.32 10.14 6.24
CA LYS A 123 4.50 9.98 7.70
C LYS A 123 4.61 8.51 8.09
N GLY A 124 4.81 8.26 9.38
CA GLY A 124 4.74 6.91 9.92
C GLY A 124 3.35 6.33 9.83
N VAL A 125 3.26 5.08 9.43
CA VAL A 125 2.00 4.33 9.33
C VAL A 125 1.90 3.39 10.51
N HIS A 126 0.77 3.48 11.19
CA HIS A 126 0.37 2.62 12.30
C HIS A 126 -0.71 1.67 11.81
N THR A 127 -0.50 0.39 11.98
CA THR A 127 -1.50 -0.63 11.66
C THR A 127 -1.85 -1.41 12.90
N PHE A 128 -3.15 -1.52 13.19
CA PHE A 128 -3.70 -2.32 14.27
C PHE A 128 -4.55 -3.43 13.67
N ARG A 129 -4.32 -4.66 14.12
CA ARG A 129 -5.10 -5.83 13.73
C ARG A 129 -5.59 -6.52 14.99
N ALA A 130 -6.83 -6.98 14.99
CA ALA A 130 -7.36 -7.82 16.03
C ALA A 130 -8.18 -8.94 15.39
N GLY A 131 -8.06 -10.14 15.94
CA GLY A 131 -8.72 -11.33 15.45
C GLY A 131 -9.28 -12.20 16.57
N MET A 132 -10.35 -12.89 16.24
CA MET A 132 -10.96 -13.90 17.07
C MET A 132 -11.34 -15.10 16.23
N GLU A 133 -10.98 -16.29 16.70
CA GLU A 133 -11.54 -17.55 16.22
C GLU A 133 -12.19 -18.28 17.39
N THR A 134 -13.42 -18.73 17.23
CA THR A 134 -14.10 -19.57 18.23
C THR A 134 -14.65 -20.83 17.59
N LYS A 135 -14.47 -21.95 18.26
CA LYS A 135 -15.12 -23.21 17.91
C LYS A 135 -16.57 -23.17 18.36
N LEU A 136 -17.48 -23.24 17.39
CA LEU A 136 -18.90 -23.36 17.65
C LEU A 136 -19.27 -24.81 17.99
N THR A 137 -18.60 -25.74 17.30
CA THR A 137 -18.66 -27.21 17.54
C THR A 137 -17.28 -27.79 17.19
N ASP A 138 -17.12 -29.12 17.31
CA ASP A 138 -15.90 -29.81 16.89
C ASP A 138 -15.60 -29.64 15.38
N ALA A 139 -16.65 -29.40 14.59
CA ALA A 139 -16.54 -29.28 13.12
C ALA A 139 -16.63 -27.84 12.63
N PHE A 140 -17.20 -26.91 13.36
CA PHE A 140 -17.44 -25.54 12.92
C PHE A 140 -16.69 -24.50 13.74
N SER A 141 -16.06 -23.56 13.05
CA SER A 141 -15.39 -22.40 13.64
C SER A 141 -15.91 -21.09 13.04
N LEU A 142 -16.08 -20.09 13.88
CA LEU A 142 -16.39 -18.71 13.51
C LEU A 142 -15.14 -17.86 13.69
N ARG A 143 -14.87 -16.97 12.71
CA ARG A 143 -13.77 -16.02 12.74
C ARG A 143 -14.27 -14.61 12.53
N VAL A 144 -13.74 -13.69 13.28
CA VAL A 144 -14.00 -12.26 13.14
C VAL A 144 -12.68 -11.53 13.22
N GLY A 145 -12.48 -10.54 12.38
CA GLY A 145 -11.26 -9.74 12.40
C GLY A 145 -11.52 -8.28 12.06
N TYR A 146 -10.67 -7.43 12.59
CA TYR A 146 -10.65 -6.01 12.31
C TYR A 146 -9.22 -5.56 12.00
N ASN A 147 -9.09 -4.70 11.00
CA ASN A 147 -7.84 -4.07 10.65
C ASN A 147 -8.04 -2.56 10.49
N TYR A 148 -7.16 -1.80 11.10
CA TYR A 148 -7.05 -0.35 10.95
C TYR A 148 -5.65 0.03 10.50
N GLN A 149 -5.53 0.88 9.51
CA GLN A 149 -4.27 1.45 9.05
C GLN A 149 -4.40 2.96 8.96
N SER A 150 -3.49 3.69 9.61
CA SER A 150 -3.47 5.15 9.55
C SER A 150 -3.11 5.64 8.14
N SER A 151 -3.46 6.89 7.83
CA SER A 151 -3.01 7.53 6.58
C SER A 151 -1.48 7.55 6.50
N PRO A 152 -0.89 7.21 5.34
CA PRO A 152 0.54 7.40 5.09
C PRO A 152 0.91 8.85 4.75
N ILE A 153 -0.08 9.69 4.47
CA ILE A 153 0.10 11.07 3.99
C ILE A 153 -0.11 12.03 5.15
N VAL A 154 0.70 13.08 5.28
CA VAL A 154 0.47 14.17 6.22
C VAL A 154 -0.82 14.91 5.88
N GLU A 155 -1.45 15.59 6.87
CA GLU A 155 -2.83 16.07 6.73
C GLU A 155 -2.99 17.04 5.57
N ASP A 156 -2.08 17.98 5.43
CA ASP A 156 -2.12 19.03 4.40
C ASP A 156 -1.10 18.80 3.29
N ALA A 157 -0.78 17.53 3.00
CA ALA A 157 0.16 17.21 1.95
C ALA A 157 -0.30 17.74 0.60
N PHE A 158 0.48 18.64 0.06
CA PHE A 158 0.33 19.18 -1.27
C PHE A 158 1.41 18.61 -2.17
N ARG A 159 1.01 18.12 -3.33
CA ARG A 159 1.96 17.62 -4.31
C ARG A 159 2.51 18.76 -5.13
N ASN A 160 3.54 19.42 -4.62
CA ASN A 160 4.34 20.33 -5.42
C ASN A 160 5.46 19.54 -6.10
N ILE A 161 5.36 19.34 -7.40
CA ILE A 161 6.42 18.71 -8.19
C ILE A 161 7.01 19.80 -9.07
N GLU A 162 8.23 20.20 -8.78
CA GLU A 162 8.95 21.15 -9.61
C GLU A 162 9.08 20.64 -11.05
N ALA A 163 8.82 21.52 -11.99
CA ALA A 163 8.74 21.18 -13.40
C ALA A 163 10.10 20.70 -14.00
N THR A 164 11.19 20.98 -13.31
CA THR A 164 12.56 20.69 -13.78
C THR A 164 12.96 19.22 -13.69
N ASP A 165 12.31 18.43 -12.80
CA ASP A 165 12.77 17.07 -12.50
C ASP A 165 11.81 15.97 -13.00
N ASN A 166 10.75 16.30 -13.74
CA ASN A 166 9.69 15.33 -13.98
C ASN A 166 9.09 15.33 -15.37
N THR A 167 9.12 14.16 -15.97
CA THR A 167 8.18 13.76 -17.01
C THR A 167 6.87 13.34 -16.36
N ARG A 168 5.97 14.27 -16.13
CA ARG A 168 4.62 13.93 -15.63
C ARG A 168 3.75 13.41 -16.76
N THR A 169 3.29 12.19 -16.60
CA THR A 169 2.25 11.62 -17.47
C THR A 169 0.84 11.83 -16.88
N VAL A 170 0.72 12.04 -15.56
CA VAL A 170 -0.56 12.21 -14.88
C VAL A 170 -0.50 13.40 -13.92
N ALA A 171 -1.33 14.41 -14.15
CA ALA A 171 -1.42 15.59 -13.30
C ALA A 171 -2.18 15.32 -11.99
N SER A 172 -3.16 14.41 -12.01
CA SER A 172 -3.99 14.10 -10.86
C SER A 172 -3.27 13.29 -9.80
N TYR A 173 -3.67 13.46 -8.55
CA TYR A 173 -3.17 12.66 -7.43
C TYR A 173 -4.24 12.42 -6.37
N MET A 174 -3.98 11.49 -5.46
CA MET A 174 -4.93 11.08 -4.43
C MET A 174 -4.21 10.95 -3.08
N ASN A 175 -4.75 11.59 -2.06
CA ASN A 175 -4.29 11.49 -0.68
C ASN A 175 -5.20 10.54 0.11
N PRO A 176 -4.80 9.26 0.30
CA PRO A 176 -5.58 8.31 1.06
C PRO A 176 -5.61 8.70 2.55
N LYS A 177 -6.81 8.60 3.15
CA LYS A 177 -7.02 8.67 4.60
C LYS A 177 -6.76 7.31 5.25
N SER A 178 -7.18 7.14 6.49
CA SER A 178 -7.10 5.84 7.15
C SER A 178 -7.93 4.80 6.41
N ARG A 179 -7.44 3.56 6.43
CA ARG A 179 -8.10 2.40 5.84
C ARG A 179 -8.54 1.44 6.94
N GLN A 180 -9.73 0.89 6.78
CA GLN A 180 -10.29 -0.06 7.72
C GLN A 180 -10.82 -1.27 6.98
N ALA A 181 -10.76 -2.43 7.63
CA ALA A 181 -11.38 -3.63 7.11
C ALA A 181 -11.99 -4.45 8.24
N VAL A 182 -13.17 -5.01 7.98
CA VAL A 182 -13.83 -5.98 8.83
C VAL A 182 -13.89 -7.30 8.09
N THR A 183 -13.65 -8.40 8.80
CA THR A 183 -13.68 -9.74 8.21
C THR A 183 -14.55 -10.67 9.04
N PHE A 184 -15.31 -11.52 8.35
CA PHE A 184 -16.09 -12.61 8.94
C PHE A 184 -15.77 -13.90 8.21
N GLY A 185 -15.65 -15.00 8.94
CA GLY A 185 -15.34 -16.29 8.35
C GLY A 185 -16.06 -17.42 9.07
N LEU A 186 -16.49 -18.41 8.28
CA LEU A 186 -17.01 -19.68 8.77
C LEU A 186 -16.16 -20.81 8.21
N GLY A 187 -15.65 -21.65 9.09
CA GLY A 187 -14.88 -22.83 8.74
C GLY A 187 -15.60 -24.10 9.12
N TYR A 188 -15.59 -25.07 8.22
CA TYR A 188 -16.00 -26.45 8.47
C TYR A 188 -14.82 -27.39 8.31
N ARG A 189 -14.60 -28.27 9.27
CA ARG A 189 -13.59 -29.31 9.23
C ARG A 189 -14.19 -30.67 9.53
N GLY A 190 -14.39 -31.48 8.47
CA GLY A 190 -14.80 -32.86 8.55
C GLY A 190 -13.60 -33.82 8.55
N ARG A 191 -13.87 -35.12 8.48
CA ARG A 191 -12.83 -36.16 8.43
C ARG A 191 -12.07 -36.20 7.10
N LEU A 192 -12.77 -36.02 5.98
CA LEU A 192 -12.22 -36.15 4.63
C LEU A 192 -12.00 -34.78 3.97
N PHE A 193 -12.81 -33.79 4.29
CA PHE A 193 -12.74 -32.48 3.64
C PHE A 193 -12.95 -31.34 4.64
N TYR A 194 -12.48 -30.19 4.24
CA TYR A 194 -12.74 -28.93 4.92
C TYR A 194 -13.21 -27.87 3.93
N ALA A 195 -13.96 -26.91 4.43
CA ALA A 195 -14.44 -25.77 3.68
C ALA A 195 -14.37 -24.51 4.53
N ASP A 196 -13.85 -23.43 3.98
CA ASP A 196 -13.83 -22.13 4.60
C ASP A 196 -14.50 -21.10 3.69
N VAL A 197 -15.39 -20.30 4.26
CA VAL A 197 -15.98 -19.11 3.62
C VAL A 197 -15.55 -17.90 4.39
N ALA A 198 -14.99 -16.91 3.72
CA ALA A 198 -14.58 -15.65 4.33
C ALA A 198 -15.12 -14.46 3.54
N TYR A 199 -15.67 -13.51 4.26
CA TYR A 199 -16.11 -12.23 3.74
C TYR A 199 -15.26 -11.12 4.32
N LYS A 200 -14.81 -10.19 3.47
CA LYS A 200 -14.07 -9.00 3.85
C LYS A 200 -14.74 -7.76 3.29
N TYR A 201 -15.02 -6.82 4.15
CA TYR A 201 -15.40 -5.45 3.82
C TYR A 201 -14.24 -4.51 4.13
N ASP A 202 -13.72 -3.85 3.11
CA ASP A 202 -12.57 -2.95 3.16
C ASP A 202 -13.04 -1.57 2.70
N PHE A 203 -12.77 -0.54 3.49
CA PHE A 203 -13.23 0.81 3.18
C PHE A 203 -12.21 1.86 3.61
N TYR A 204 -12.08 2.90 2.79
CA TYR A 204 -11.29 4.08 3.07
C TYR A 204 -11.79 5.28 2.28
N LYS A 205 -11.45 6.47 2.77
CA LYS A 205 -11.69 7.74 2.09
C LYS A 205 -10.39 8.28 1.54
N SER A 206 -10.47 9.07 0.48
CA SER A 206 -9.34 9.79 -0.09
C SER A 206 -9.77 11.17 -0.55
N ASP A 207 -8.81 12.08 -0.56
CA ASP A 207 -8.93 13.39 -1.18
C ASP A 207 -8.29 13.30 -2.57
N PHE A 208 -9.11 13.50 -3.60
CA PHE A 208 -8.67 13.49 -4.99
C PHE A 208 -8.49 14.92 -5.49
N TYR A 209 -7.37 15.17 -6.16
CA TYR A 209 -7.01 16.42 -6.81
C TYR A 209 -6.77 16.17 -8.29
N MET A 210 -7.41 16.96 -9.15
CA MET A 210 -7.29 16.80 -10.60
C MET A 210 -5.93 17.30 -11.10
N PHE A 211 -5.37 18.31 -10.44
CA PHE A 211 -4.04 18.87 -10.69
C PHE A 211 -3.51 19.54 -9.42
N ASP A 212 -2.26 19.97 -9.44
CA ASP A 212 -1.58 20.58 -8.30
C ASP A 212 -1.75 22.12 -8.26
N ASP A 213 -2.90 22.55 -7.83
CA ASP A 213 -3.17 23.96 -7.56
C ASP A 213 -3.60 24.12 -6.09
N VAL A 214 -2.96 25.04 -5.38
CA VAL A 214 -3.24 25.33 -3.96
C VAL A 214 -4.67 25.83 -3.72
N ALA A 215 -5.30 26.42 -4.74
CA ALA A 215 -6.68 26.90 -4.66
C ALA A 215 -7.71 25.78 -4.91
N LEU A 216 -7.26 24.61 -5.37
CA LEU A 216 -8.16 23.53 -5.73
C LEU A 216 -8.67 22.81 -4.48
N GLN A 217 -10.01 22.76 -4.35
CA GLN A 217 -10.63 21.95 -3.30
C GLN A 217 -10.63 20.46 -3.68
N ALA A 218 -10.27 19.63 -2.70
CA ALA A 218 -10.27 18.19 -2.88
C ALA A 218 -11.66 17.62 -3.15
N THR A 219 -11.78 16.76 -4.13
CA THR A 219 -12.95 15.90 -4.29
C THR A 219 -12.86 14.74 -3.32
N LYS A 220 -13.88 14.57 -2.47
CA LYS A 220 -13.94 13.47 -1.50
C LYS A 220 -14.36 12.19 -2.21
N VAL A 221 -13.51 11.18 -2.15
CA VAL A 221 -13.75 9.86 -2.74
C VAL A 221 -13.90 8.83 -1.63
N THR A 222 -14.96 8.04 -1.66
CA THR A 222 -15.15 6.90 -0.77
C THR A 222 -14.92 5.62 -1.57
N ASN A 223 -14.02 4.78 -1.07
CA ASN A 223 -13.69 3.51 -1.66
C ASN A 223 -14.20 2.40 -0.75
N GLU A 224 -15.02 1.53 -1.30
CA GLU A 224 -15.58 0.36 -0.62
C GLU A 224 -15.32 -0.89 -1.46
N ARG A 225 -14.86 -1.94 -0.81
CA ARG A 225 -14.55 -3.20 -1.48
C ARG A 225 -15.10 -4.38 -0.69
N HIS A 226 -15.93 -5.16 -1.33
CA HIS A 226 -16.46 -6.41 -0.82
C HIS A 226 -15.72 -7.58 -1.47
N GLN A 227 -15.26 -8.52 -0.67
CA GLN A 227 -14.57 -9.72 -1.12
C GLN A 227 -15.18 -10.94 -0.44
N LEU A 228 -15.51 -11.95 -1.24
CA LEU A 228 -15.90 -13.26 -0.77
C LEU A 228 -14.85 -14.27 -1.22
N LEU A 229 -14.35 -15.05 -0.29
CA LEU A 229 -13.38 -16.12 -0.55
C LEU A 229 -13.98 -17.45 -0.12
N LEU A 230 -13.80 -18.46 -0.97
CA LEU A 230 -14.17 -19.85 -0.69
C LEU A 230 -12.92 -20.70 -0.81
N THR A 231 -12.65 -21.51 0.18
CA THR A 231 -11.57 -22.50 0.18
C THR A 231 -12.16 -23.88 0.41
N LEU A 232 -11.82 -24.83 -0.43
CA LEU A 232 -12.20 -26.23 -0.30
C LEU A 232 -10.94 -27.08 -0.31
N GLY A 233 -10.89 -28.07 0.56
CA GLY A 233 -9.75 -28.98 0.59
C GLY A 233 -10.10 -30.35 1.15
N VAL A 234 -9.21 -31.31 0.90
CA VAL A 234 -9.34 -32.70 1.35
C VAL A 234 -8.16 -33.10 2.23
N HIS A 235 -8.43 -33.92 3.22
CA HIS A 235 -7.43 -34.59 4.03
C HIS A 235 -7.22 -36.01 3.49
N PHE A 236 -5.96 -36.37 3.31
CA PHE A 236 -5.54 -37.73 2.91
C PHE A 236 -5.03 -38.48 4.13
#